data_6b31e3fb5e3a0aba9b2ce61eefc748cc
#
_entry.id   6b31e3fb5e3a0aba9b2ce61eefc748cc
#
_cell.length_a   1.000
_cell.length_b   1.000
_cell.length_c   1.000
_cell.angle_alpha   90.00
_cell.angle_beta   90.00
_cell.angle_gamma   90.00
#
_symmetry.space_group_name_H-M   'P 1'
#
loop_
_entity.id
_entity.type
_entity.pdbx_description
1 polymer ?
#
loop_
_entity_poly.entity_id
_entity_poly.type
_entity_poly.pdbx_seq_one_letter_code
_entity_poly.pdbx_strand_id
1 'polypeptide(L)'
;MSSEEYLNKVLACPKCYHTGLSRSGFDKYKQRYQCGACKYRTVNPIEDLELLRENVRYRKEKQKAQDVTRIERKGFREHARIENAVEEYSKELKQLFENNRLHKLTKSHKISKRAVGVIQFSDVHFNELVELQNNRYDFKVASQRCQYFVQKASAYFEINGVSQVVVALTGDLMNSDRRLDELLNQASNRAKATFLAVDIMQQVILDLNKRFNVSVANVVGNEGRANKELGWADAVATDNYDYTIFNCLRYLFKESKVHFIDGDPSEIVIDVAGQNLLMLHGHGAISAGVEKSINQICGRYSMKGIKIDYVIFVHVHSERVGDTFGRSSSMVGANAYSEKALNLGGRASQNCYVFYDNGNRDGIKIDLQNTDCDGYEIDKTLEAYNAKSAKKSKKSETIFKVGV
;
A
#
# COMPACT_ATOMS: atom_id res chain seq x y z
N MET A 1 -55.94 47.22 17.38
CA MET A 1 -55.30 45.91 17.21
C MET A 1 -55.80 45.01 18.33
N SER A 2 -56.59 44.00 17.94
CA SER A 2 -57.26 43.09 18.84
C SER A 2 -56.28 42.17 19.55
N SER A 3 -56.62 41.72 20.76
CA SER A 3 -55.82 40.83 21.59
C SER A 3 -55.51 39.47 20.94
N GLU A 4 -56.10 39.13 19.81
CA GLU A 4 -55.87 37.90 19.02
C GLU A 4 -54.68 37.99 18.05
N GLU A 5 -54.25 39.16 17.62
CA GLU A 5 -53.08 39.33 16.73
C GLU A 5 -51.73 39.12 17.43
N TYR A 6 -51.73 39.13 18.78
CA TYR A 6 -50.50 38.92 19.57
C TYR A 6 -50.17 37.45 19.86
N LEU A 7 -51.07 36.52 19.52
CA LEU A 7 -50.94 35.11 19.96
C LEU A 7 -50.13 34.20 19.04
N ASN A 8 -49.71 34.68 17.85
CA ASN A 8 -49.03 33.83 16.87
C ASN A 8 -47.63 34.30 16.41
N LYS A 9 -47.04 35.29 17.08
CA LYS A 9 -45.65 35.68 16.75
C LYS A 9 -44.65 34.76 17.42
N VAL A 10 -43.94 33.96 16.62
CA VAL A 10 -42.82 33.14 17.11
C VAL A 10 -41.63 34.04 17.37
N LEU A 11 -41.31 34.22 18.67
CA LEU A 11 -40.17 35.02 19.11
C LEU A 11 -38.89 34.16 19.18
N ALA A 12 -37.79 34.69 18.69
CA ALA A 12 -36.49 33.99 18.72
C ALA A 12 -35.41 34.78 19.47
N CYS A 13 -34.49 34.07 20.05
CA CYS A 13 -33.35 34.62 20.77
C CYS A 13 -32.34 35.26 19.77
N PRO A 14 -31.95 36.54 19.94
CA PRO A 14 -31.01 37.20 19.05
C PRO A 14 -29.57 36.64 19.16
N LYS A 15 -29.26 35.88 20.23
CA LYS A 15 -27.94 35.28 20.43
C LYS A 15 -27.78 33.89 19.78
N CYS A 16 -28.78 33.02 19.89
CA CYS A 16 -28.68 31.63 19.42
C CYS A 16 -29.82 31.19 18.50
N TYR A 17 -30.77 32.11 18.20
CA TYR A 17 -31.91 31.90 17.30
C TYR A 17 -32.91 30.82 17.75
N HIS A 18 -32.78 30.32 18.98
CA HIS A 18 -33.71 29.35 19.53
C HIS A 18 -35.07 30.03 19.81
N THR A 19 -36.16 29.40 19.39
CA THR A 19 -37.52 29.94 19.49
C THR A 19 -38.18 29.74 20.88
N GLY A 20 -37.53 29.03 21.78
CA GLY A 20 -37.99 28.81 23.17
C GLY A 20 -37.64 29.98 24.08
N LEU A 21 -38.27 31.11 23.89
CA LEU A 21 -38.16 32.26 24.79
C LEU A 21 -39.28 32.23 25.82
N SER A 22 -38.90 32.34 27.10
CA SER A 22 -39.85 32.54 28.22
C SER A 22 -39.85 33.99 28.71
N ARG A 23 -40.99 34.48 29.14
CA ARG A 23 -41.07 35.79 29.78
C ARG A 23 -40.31 35.76 31.12
N SER A 24 -39.42 36.72 31.34
CA SER A 24 -38.56 36.77 32.54
C SER A 24 -38.56 38.15 33.24
N GLY A 25 -39.75 38.69 33.43
CA GLY A 25 -39.95 40.00 34.08
C GLY A 25 -39.87 41.17 33.09
N PHE A 26 -39.75 42.37 33.65
CA PHE A 26 -39.70 43.61 32.86
C PHE A 26 -38.36 44.32 33.06
N ASP A 27 -37.96 45.08 32.10
CA ASP A 27 -36.89 46.04 32.16
C ASP A 27 -37.53 47.43 31.86
N LYS A 28 -37.72 48.26 32.91
CA LYS A 28 -38.52 49.46 32.85
C LYS A 28 -39.94 49.12 32.35
N TYR A 29 -40.29 49.51 31.13
CA TYR A 29 -41.64 49.30 30.57
C TYR A 29 -41.64 48.19 29.45
N LYS A 30 -40.49 47.52 29.18
CA LYS A 30 -40.40 46.51 28.14
C LYS A 30 -40.38 45.11 28.73
N GLN A 31 -41.15 44.20 28.13
CA GLN A 31 -41.15 42.80 28.49
C GLN A 31 -39.74 42.21 28.21
N ARG A 32 -39.15 41.60 29.22
CA ARG A 32 -37.89 40.87 29.10
C ARG A 32 -38.15 39.40 28.88
N TYR A 33 -37.34 38.80 27.99
CA TYR A 33 -37.39 37.38 27.64
C TYR A 33 -36.08 36.70 28.01
N GLN A 34 -36.14 35.43 28.38
CA GLN A 34 -34.97 34.60 28.62
C GLN A 34 -35.01 33.39 27.70
N CYS A 35 -33.91 33.11 27.02
CA CYS A 35 -33.78 31.96 26.17
C CYS A 35 -33.63 30.66 26.97
N GLY A 36 -34.44 29.66 26.67
CA GLY A 36 -34.37 28.33 27.28
C GLY A 36 -33.05 27.61 27.02
N ALA A 37 -32.47 27.80 25.83
CA ALA A 37 -31.24 27.13 25.40
C ALA A 37 -29.97 27.82 25.92
N CYS A 38 -29.77 29.12 25.63
CA CYS A 38 -28.50 29.79 25.95
C CYS A 38 -28.56 30.70 27.17
N LYS A 39 -29.71 30.76 27.83
CA LYS A 39 -30.01 31.61 29.03
C LYS A 39 -29.82 33.10 28.78
N TYR A 40 -29.61 33.55 27.57
CA TYR A 40 -29.49 34.96 27.22
C TYR A 40 -30.80 35.68 27.49
N ARG A 41 -30.73 36.90 28.04
CA ARG A 41 -31.87 37.75 28.33
C ARG A 41 -31.90 38.91 27.35
N THR A 42 -33.10 39.22 26.83
CA THR A 42 -33.29 40.30 25.85
C THR A 42 -34.65 40.96 26.04
N VAL A 43 -34.74 42.21 25.70
CA VAL A 43 -36.00 42.97 25.55
C VAL A 43 -36.41 43.16 24.10
N ASN A 44 -35.51 42.74 23.17
CA ASN A 44 -35.75 42.84 21.74
C ASN A 44 -35.55 41.41 21.13
N PRO A 45 -36.50 40.50 21.22
CA PRO A 45 -36.49 39.24 20.54
C PRO A 45 -36.61 39.45 19.03
N ILE A 46 -36.18 38.45 18.23
CA ILE A 46 -36.40 38.47 16.78
C ILE A 46 -37.84 38.03 16.53
N GLU A 47 -38.59 38.88 15.87
CA GLU A 47 -40.02 38.64 15.51
C GLU A 47 -40.21 38.20 14.07
N ASP A 48 -39.16 38.35 13.23
CA ASP A 48 -39.20 38.01 11.81
C ASP A 48 -38.72 36.58 11.59
N LEU A 49 -39.64 35.72 11.21
CA LEU A 49 -39.36 34.29 10.92
C LEU A 49 -38.56 34.08 9.64
N GLU A 50 -38.66 34.97 8.65
CA GLU A 50 -37.88 34.86 7.41
C GLU A 50 -36.43 35.23 7.67
N LEU A 51 -36.18 36.32 8.34
CA LEU A 51 -34.84 36.73 8.77
C LEU A 51 -34.16 35.65 9.63
N LEU A 52 -34.95 34.99 10.50
CA LEU A 52 -34.46 33.86 11.31
C LEU A 52 -34.02 32.67 10.40
N ARG A 53 -34.84 32.31 9.42
CA ARG A 53 -34.55 31.22 8.48
C ARG A 53 -33.32 31.53 7.65
N GLU A 54 -33.18 32.74 7.14
CA GLU A 54 -32.01 33.19 6.38
C GLU A 54 -30.72 33.14 7.24
N ASN A 55 -30.77 33.63 8.46
CA ASN A 55 -29.61 33.57 9.36
C ASN A 55 -29.20 32.14 9.72
N VAL A 56 -30.15 31.22 9.90
CA VAL A 56 -29.88 29.80 10.14
C VAL A 56 -29.27 29.17 8.90
N ARG A 57 -29.78 29.50 7.70
CA ARG A 57 -29.26 29.02 6.41
C ARG A 57 -27.84 29.51 6.19
N TYR A 58 -27.59 30.80 6.35
CA TYR A 58 -26.26 31.39 6.20
C TYR A 58 -25.23 30.77 7.17
N ARG A 59 -25.61 30.55 8.43
CA ARG A 59 -24.73 29.90 9.42
C ARG A 59 -24.43 28.46 9.06
N LYS A 60 -25.41 27.70 8.56
CA LYS A 60 -25.19 26.33 8.06
C LYS A 60 -24.24 26.28 6.87
N GLU A 61 -24.40 27.20 5.91
CA GLU A 61 -23.52 27.30 4.76
C GLU A 61 -22.09 27.67 5.16
N LYS A 62 -21.94 28.65 6.07
CA LYS A 62 -20.64 29.04 6.63
C LYS A 62 -19.98 27.88 7.38
N GLN A 63 -20.72 27.15 8.19
CA GLN A 63 -20.21 25.97 8.89
C GLN A 63 -19.77 24.88 7.91
N LYS A 64 -20.59 24.61 6.89
CA LYS A 64 -20.25 23.63 5.83
C LYS A 64 -18.97 24.03 5.11
N ALA A 65 -18.80 25.30 4.75
CA ALA A 65 -17.57 25.78 4.10
C ALA A 65 -16.34 25.64 5.02
N GLN A 66 -16.48 25.90 6.30
CA GLN A 66 -15.40 25.70 7.29
C GLN A 66 -15.04 24.24 7.46
N ASP A 67 -16.04 23.36 7.48
CA ASP A 67 -15.81 21.91 7.60
C ASP A 67 -15.11 21.36 6.34
N VAL A 68 -15.49 21.78 5.14
CA VAL A 68 -14.80 21.45 3.89
C VAL A 68 -13.35 21.90 3.94
N THR A 69 -13.11 23.18 4.26
CA THR A 69 -11.74 23.71 4.36
C THR A 69 -10.90 22.97 5.42
N ARG A 70 -11.51 22.52 6.51
CA ARG A 70 -10.83 21.74 7.55
C ARG A 70 -10.46 20.35 7.06
N ILE A 71 -11.36 19.70 6.31
CA ILE A 71 -11.10 18.38 5.71
C ILE A 71 -9.99 18.48 4.66
N GLU A 72 -10.09 19.47 3.77
CA GLU A 72 -9.06 19.72 2.75
C GLU A 72 -7.69 20.00 3.39
N ARG A 73 -7.62 20.90 4.39
CA ARG A 73 -6.36 21.19 5.11
C ARG A 73 -5.81 19.97 5.85
N LYS A 74 -6.66 19.05 6.31
CA LYS A 74 -6.23 17.79 6.91
C LYS A 74 -5.64 16.88 5.85
N GLY A 75 -6.32 16.72 4.71
CA GLY A 75 -5.82 15.94 3.58
C GLY A 75 -4.49 16.48 3.05
N PHE A 76 -4.39 17.79 2.82
CA PHE A 76 -3.13 18.42 2.39
C PHE A 76 -1.99 18.23 3.40
N ARG A 77 -2.27 18.31 4.71
CA ARG A 77 -1.24 18.08 5.73
C ARG A 77 -0.79 16.62 5.79
N GLU A 78 -1.71 15.68 5.60
CA GLU A 78 -1.38 14.26 5.55
C GLU A 78 -0.55 13.95 4.29
N HIS A 79 -0.95 14.50 3.14
CA HIS A 79 -0.21 14.35 1.89
C HIS A 79 1.20 14.95 1.98
N ALA A 80 1.31 16.20 2.46
CA ALA A 80 2.60 16.86 2.66
C ALA A 80 3.50 16.14 3.67
N ARG A 81 2.93 15.49 4.70
CA ARG A 81 3.72 14.65 5.63
C ARG A 81 4.29 13.41 4.96
N ILE A 82 3.52 12.80 4.09
CA ILE A 82 3.98 11.63 3.32
C ILE A 82 5.06 12.06 2.33
N GLU A 83 4.83 13.12 1.56
CA GLU A 83 5.81 13.66 0.62
C GLU A 83 7.11 14.07 1.31
N ASN A 84 7.03 14.85 2.39
CA ASN A 84 8.21 15.26 3.16
C ASN A 84 8.95 14.06 3.77
N ALA A 85 8.22 13.06 4.28
CA ALA A 85 8.84 11.84 4.82
C ALA A 85 9.53 11.02 3.72
N VAL A 86 8.94 10.94 2.52
CA VAL A 86 9.56 10.29 1.34
C VAL A 86 10.79 11.06 0.88
N GLU A 87 10.70 12.40 0.82
CA GLU A 87 11.86 13.25 0.45
C GLU A 87 12.99 13.15 1.47
N GLU A 88 12.68 13.18 2.76
CA GLU A 88 13.68 13.12 3.85
C GLU A 88 14.32 11.73 3.88
N TYR A 89 13.54 10.65 3.75
CA TYR A 89 14.05 9.30 3.63
C TYR A 89 14.89 9.09 2.37
N SER A 90 14.44 9.63 1.23
CA SER A 90 15.19 9.61 -0.03
C SER A 90 16.53 10.37 0.09
N LYS A 91 16.54 11.45 0.86
CA LYS A 91 17.73 12.24 1.12
C LYS A 91 18.71 11.53 2.06
N GLU A 92 18.20 10.89 3.11
CA GLU A 92 19.00 10.06 4.03
C GLU A 92 19.58 8.85 3.29
N LEU A 93 18.78 8.16 2.48
CA LEU A 93 19.25 7.07 1.64
C LEU A 93 20.30 7.52 0.62
N LYS A 94 20.09 8.69 -0.01
CA LYS A 94 21.09 9.27 -0.90
C LYS A 94 22.41 9.55 -0.18
N GLN A 95 22.36 10.09 1.03
CA GLN A 95 23.55 10.30 1.87
C GLN A 95 24.19 8.97 2.30
N LEU A 96 23.39 7.93 2.62
CA LEU A 96 23.88 6.59 2.87
C LEU A 96 24.59 5.99 1.64
N PHE A 97 24.05 6.21 0.44
CA PHE A 97 24.68 5.77 -0.80
C PHE A 97 25.95 6.57 -1.13
N GLU A 98 25.97 7.88 -0.89
CA GLU A 98 27.12 8.76 -1.13
C GLU A 98 28.26 8.50 -0.11
N ASN A 99 27.92 8.27 1.16
CA ASN A 99 28.88 8.05 2.24
C ASN A 99 29.38 6.61 2.32
N ASN A 100 28.51 5.65 2.04
CA ASN A 100 28.93 4.29 1.86
C ASN A 100 29.37 4.13 0.41
N ARG A 101 30.65 4.12 0.16
CA ARG A 101 31.26 3.68 -1.13
C ARG A 101 30.92 2.21 -1.44
N LEU A 102 29.71 1.77 -1.09
CA LEU A 102 29.29 0.39 -0.98
C LEU A 102 29.19 -0.33 -2.30
N HIS A 103 29.17 0.38 -3.40
CA HIS A 103 28.99 -0.33 -4.65
C HIS A 103 29.79 0.31 -5.78
N LYS A 104 31.11 0.02 -5.79
CA LYS A 104 31.72 -0.15 -7.10
C LYS A 104 30.96 -1.29 -7.74
N LEU A 105 30.09 -0.95 -8.69
CA LEU A 105 29.49 -1.95 -9.59
C LEU A 105 30.60 -2.86 -10.07
N THR A 106 30.59 -4.10 -9.59
CA THR A 106 31.52 -5.11 -10.11
C THR A 106 31.29 -5.20 -11.60
N LYS A 107 32.39 -5.29 -12.35
CA LYS A 107 32.35 -5.37 -13.82
C LYS A 107 31.23 -6.31 -14.24
N SER A 108 30.39 -5.88 -15.18
CA SER A 108 29.31 -6.68 -15.72
C SER A 108 29.84 -8.06 -16.10
N HIS A 109 29.23 -9.10 -15.56
CA HIS A 109 29.46 -10.45 -16.05
C HIS A 109 29.20 -10.47 -17.57
N LYS A 110 30.00 -11.21 -18.32
CA LYS A 110 29.75 -11.41 -19.76
C LYS A 110 28.31 -11.90 -19.90
N ILE A 111 27.48 -11.09 -20.54
CA ILE A 111 26.07 -11.40 -20.76
C ILE A 111 26.02 -12.71 -21.56
N SER A 112 25.56 -13.78 -20.90
CA SER A 112 25.12 -14.96 -21.64
C SER A 112 23.83 -14.55 -22.37
N LYS A 113 23.85 -14.53 -23.69
CA LYS A 113 22.66 -14.22 -24.51
C LYS A 113 21.61 -15.35 -24.49
N ARG A 114 21.83 -16.42 -23.70
CA ARG A 114 21.09 -17.68 -23.81
C ARG A 114 20.00 -17.88 -22.76
N ALA A 115 20.07 -17.20 -21.62
CA ALA A 115 19.11 -17.40 -20.55
C ALA A 115 18.85 -16.13 -19.75
N VAL A 116 17.57 -15.91 -19.38
CA VAL A 116 17.12 -14.82 -18.51
C VAL A 116 16.38 -15.43 -17.32
N GLY A 117 16.74 -15.02 -16.11
CA GLY A 117 16.07 -15.43 -14.87
C GLY A 117 14.89 -14.52 -14.58
N VAL A 118 13.84 -15.07 -14.03
CA VAL A 118 12.71 -14.30 -13.44
C VAL A 118 12.54 -14.75 -12.00
N ILE A 119 12.68 -13.84 -11.07
CA ILE A 119 12.41 -14.07 -9.64
C ILE A 119 11.10 -13.37 -9.28
N GLN A 120 10.09 -14.15 -8.86
CA GLN A 120 8.74 -13.66 -8.62
C GLN A 120 8.53 -13.40 -7.13
N PHE A 121 8.36 -12.13 -6.75
CA PHE A 121 7.91 -11.72 -5.43
C PHE A 121 6.43 -11.39 -5.47
N SER A 122 5.66 -12.09 -4.67
CA SER A 122 4.20 -11.96 -4.64
C SER A 122 3.63 -12.32 -3.26
N ASP A 123 2.49 -11.73 -2.92
CA ASP A 123 1.79 -11.98 -1.65
C ASP A 123 2.78 -11.98 -0.47
N VAL A 124 3.63 -10.94 -0.44
CA VAL A 124 4.64 -10.79 0.61
C VAL A 124 4.00 -10.30 1.89
N HIS A 125 2.99 -9.41 1.78
CA HIS A 125 2.23 -8.86 2.91
C HIS A 125 3.14 -8.40 4.06
N PHE A 126 4.10 -7.54 3.79
CA PHE A 126 5.17 -7.13 4.71
C PHE A 126 4.69 -6.72 6.11
N ASN A 127 3.51 -6.14 6.22
CA ASN A 127 2.95 -5.70 7.50
C ASN A 127 2.05 -6.74 8.18
N GLU A 128 1.90 -7.95 7.64
CA GLU A 128 1.10 -8.99 8.29
C GLU A 128 1.83 -9.58 9.50
N LEU A 129 1.07 -9.84 10.55
CA LEU A 129 1.52 -10.51 11.76
C LEU A 129 0.82 -11.85 11.88
N VAL A 130 1.59 -12.94 11.88
CA VAL A 130 1.07 -14.29 12.07
C VAL A 130 1.74 -14.94 13.27
N GLU A 131 0.93 -15.45 14.19
CA GLU A 131 1.35 -16.26 15.34
C GLU A 131 0.49 -17.53 15.41
N LEU A 132 0.89 -18.54 14.67
CA LEU A 132 0.29 -19.88 14.70
C LEU A 132 1.27 -20.89 15.29
N GLN A 133 0.79 -22.07 15.65
CA GLN A 133 1.62 -23.15 16.16
C GLN A 133 2.71 -23.55 15.16
N ASN A 134 2.39 -23.56 13.87
CA ASN A 134 3.25 -24.03 12.80
C ASN A 134 3.77 -22.94 11.88
N ASN A 135 3.41 -21.67 12.12
CA ASN A 135 3.84 -20.55 11.31
C ASN A 135 3.95 -19.26 12.11
N ARG A 136 5.03 -18.54 11.87
CA ARG A 136 5.21 -17.17 12.34
C ARG A 136 5.56 -16.27 11.17
N TYR A 137 5.05 -15.06 11.19
CA TYR A 137 5.38 -14.05 10.21
C TYR A 137 5.34 -12.66 10.83
N ASP A 138 6.37 -11.90 10.59
CA ASP A 138 6.56 -10.50 10.93
C ASP A 138 7.61 -9.90 9.99
N PHE A 139 8.02 -8.66 10.19
CA PHE A 139 9.04 -8.02 9.35
C PHE A 139 10.39 -8.76 9.35
N LYS A 140 10.77 -9.35 10.49
CA LYS A 140 12.03 -10.09 10.58
C LYS A 140 11.96 -11.38 9.77
N VAL A 141 10.89 -12.13 9.91
CA VAL A 141 10.67 -13.36 9.13
C VAL A 141 10.54 -13.03 7.63
N ALA A 142 9.86 -11.93 7.28
CA ALA A 142 9.77 -11.45 5.90
C ALA A 142 11.17 -11.18 5.32
N SER A 143 12.01 -10.46 6.06
CA SER A 143 13.40 -10.17 5.68
C SER A 143 14.22 -11.46 5.49
N GLN A 144 14.11 -12.41 6.41
CA GLN A 144 14.78 -13.71 6.31
C GLN A 144 14.32 -14.50 5.07
N ARG A 145 13.01 -14.58 4.84
CA ARG A 145 12.43 -15.28 3.67
C ARG A 145 12.85 -14.62 2.36
N CYS A 146 12.88 -13.29 2.29
CA CYS A 146 13.37 -12.57 1.13
C CYS A 146 14.84 -12.86 0.83
N GLN A 147 15.72 -12.79 1.85
CA GLN A 147 17.14 -13.07 1.68
C GLN A 147 17.39 -14.53 1.25
N TYR A 148 16.74 -15.47 1.92
CA TYR A 148 16.85 -16.89 1.58
C TYR A 148 16.38 -17.19 0.15
N PHE A 149 15.25 -16.56 -0.26
CA PHE A 149 14.75 -16.68 -1.62
C PHE A 149 15.75 -16.18 -2.65
N VAL A 150 16.34 -15.00 -2.42
CA VAL A 150 17.38 -14.45 -3.30
C VAL A 150 18.59 -15.37 -3.38
N GLN A 151 19.06 -15.92 -2.25
CA GLN A 151 20.20 -16.83 -2.23
C GLN A 151 19.94 -18.11 -3.04
N LYS A 152 18.76 -18.73 -2.85
CA LYS A 152 18.39 -19.96 -3.56
C LYS A 152 18.15 -19.73 -5.04
N ALA A 153 17.43 -18.66 -5.40
CA ALA A 153 17.19 -18.28 -6.79
C ALA A 153 18.51 -17.93 -7.49
N SER A 154 19.41 -17.19 -6.84
CA SER A 154 20.72 -16.83 -7.40
C SER A 154 21.56 -18.06 -7.71
N ALA A 155 21.63 -19.02 -6.78
CA ALA A 155 22.35 -20.27 -7.01
C ALA A 155 21.77 -21.05 -8.22
N TYR A 156 20.44 -21.08 -8.34
CA TYR A 156 19.78 -21.70 -9.48
C TYR A 156 20.08 -20.96 -10.79
N PHE A 157 20.06 -19.64 -10.79
CA PHE A 157 20.39 -18.82 -11.96
C PHE A 157 21.84 -18.95 -12.39
N GLU A 158 22.79 -19.00 -11.44
CA GLU A 158 24.22 -19.19 -11.71
C GLU A 158 24.49 -20.56 -12.39
N ILE A 159 23.88 -21.64 -11.88
CA ILE A 159 24.00 -22.98 -12.48
C ILE A 159 23.50 -22.99 -13.93
N ASN A 160 22.46 -22.22 -14.24
CA ASN A 160 21.86 -22.13 -15.57
C ASN A 160 22.51 -21.07 -16.47
N GLY A 161 23.60 -20.46 -16.03
CA GLY A 161 24.34 -19.45 -16.80
C GLY A 161 23.57 -18.15 -17.06
N VAL A 162 22.63 -17.83 -16.21
CA VAL A 162 21.85 -16.59 -16.26
C VAL A 162 22.74 -15.39 -15.95
N SER A 163 22.62 -14.33 -16.72
CA SER A 163 23.32 -13.05 -16.50
C SER A 163 22.38 -11.86 -16.38
N GLN A 164 21.11 -12.03 -16.77
CA GLN A 164 20.06 -11.02 -16.65
C GLN A 164 18.92 -11.59 -15.80
N VAL A 165 18.43 -10.81 -14.85
CA VAL A 165 17.34 -11.21 -13.96
C VAL A 165 16.25 -10.16 -13.97
N VAL A 166 15.01 -10.60 -14.15
CA VAL A 166 13.82 -9.79 -13.94
C VAL A 166 13.28 -10.05 -12.53
N VAL A 167 13.24 -9.03 -11.71
CA VAL A 167 12.50 -9.02 -10.44
C VAL A 167 11.05 -8.71 -10.78
N ALA A 168 10.20 -9.73 -10.71
CA ALA A 168 8.78 -9.65 -11.02
C ALA A 168 7.99 -9.43 -9.71
N LEU A 169 7.55 -8.19 -9.47
CA LEU A 169 6.66 -7.86 -8.37
C LEU A 169 5.23 -8.08 -8.84
N THR A 170 4.59 -9.14 -8.38
CA THR A 170 3.25 -9.53 -8.87
C THR A 170 2.13 -9.20 -7.89
N GLY A 171 2.33 -8.16 -7.08
CA GLY A 171 1.32 -7.55 -6.22
C GLY A 171 1.23 -8.16 -4.82
N ASP A 172 0.40 -7.50 -4.00
CA ASP A 172 0.19 -7.79 -2.59
C ASP A 172 1.49 -7.85 -1.77
N LEU A 173 2.37 -6.85 -2.03
CA LEU A 173 3.54 -6.60 -1.19
C LEU A 173 3.11 -6.13 0.20
N MET A 174 1.98 -5.43 0.29
CA MET A 174 1.41 -4.94 1.54
C MET A 174 0.08 -5.63 1.84
N ASN A 175 -0.14 -5.96 3.13
CA ASN A 175 -1.43 -6.48 3.58
C ASN A 175 -2.48 -5.36 3.68
N SER A 176 -3.75 -5.75 3.55
CA SER A 176 -4.90 -4.86 3.69
C SER A 176 -5.12 -4.42 5.15
N ASP A 177 -5.81 -3.28 5.31
CA ASP A 177 -6.33 -2.79 6.60
C ASP A 177 -7.84 -2.49 6.53
N ARG A 178 -8.52 -3.03 5.51
CA ARG A 178 -9.92 -2.73 5.24
C ARG A 178 -10.90 -3.56 6.05
N ARG A 179 -10.49 -4.75 6.50
CA ARG A 179 -11.26 -5.60 7.39
C ARG A 179 -10.71 -5.53 8.81
N LEU A 180 -11.56 -5.77 9.79
CA LEU A 180 -11.18 -5.71 11.19
C LEU A 180 -10.10 -6.74 11.56
N ASP A 181 -10.20 -7.95 11.06
CA ASP A 181 -9.22 -9.02 11.26
C ASP A 181 -7.86 -8.69 10.62
N GLU A 182 -7.86 -8.11 9.42
CA GLU A 182 -6.64 -7.62 8.76
C GLU A 182 -6.00 -6.50 9.58
N LEU A 183 -6.79 -5.53 10.03
CA LEU A 183 -6.32 -4.42 10.85
C LEU A 183 -5.70 -4.86 12.18
N LEU A 184 -6.29 -5.88 12.82
CA LEU A 184 -5.82 -6.41 14.10
C LEU A 184 -4.55 -7.27 13.95
N ASN A 185 -4.33 -7.86 12.79
CA ASN A 185 -3.18 -8.71 12.49
C ASN A 185 -2.07 -7.95 11.73
N GLN A 186 -1.87 -6.67 12.05
CA GLN A 186 -0.80 -5.87 11.47
C GLN A 186 0.34 -5.64 12.47
N ALA A 187 1.57 -5.89 12.03
CA ALA A 187 2.78 -5.56 12.79
C ALA A 187 3.00 -4.04 12.90
N SER A 188 2.53 -3.26 11.91
CA SER A 188 2.57 -1.81 11.89
C SER A 188 1.51 -1.25 10.93
N ASN A 189 1.20 0.05 11.03
CA ASN A 189 0.35 0.69 10.03
C ASN A 189 1.02 0.70 8.64
N ARG A 190 0.20 0.78 7.58
CA ARG A 190 0.66 0.66 6.18
C ARG A 190 1.69 1.72 5.80
N ALA A 191 1.52 2.96 6.25
CA ALA A 191 2.46 4.04 5.93
C ALA A 191 3.88 3.76 6.45
N LYS A 192 4.02 3.31 7.71
CA LYS A 192 5.32 2.91 8.28
C LYS A 192 5.86 1.65 7.62
N ALA A 193 4.99 0.65 7.42
CA ALA A 193 5.36 -0.62 6.82
C ALA A 193 5.85 -0.48 5.38
N THR A 194 5.37 0.51 4.64
CA THR A 194 5.84 0.82 3.28
C THR A 194 7.34 1.12 3.25
N PHE A 195 7.85 1.88 4.21
CA PHE A 195 9.29 2.17 4.26
C PHE A 195 10.12 0.93 4.57
N LEU A 196 9.65 0.04 5.45
CA LEU A 196 10.30 -1.24 5.72
C LEU A 196 10.27 -2.15 4.49
N ALA A 197 9.16 -2.17 3.77
CA ALA A 197 9.05 -2.92 2.52
C ALA A 197 10.02 -2.39 1.44
N VAL A 198 10.13 -1.07 1.29
CA VAL A 198 11.09 -0.44 0.38
C VAL A 198 12.53 -0.79 0.79
N ASP A 199 12.86 -0.73 2.07
CA ASP A 199 14.21 -1.04 2.60
C ASP A 199 14.58 -2.50 2.29
N ILE A 200 13.72 -3.47 2.61
CA ILE A 200 13.95 -4.89 2.32
C ILE A 200 14.08 -5.11 0.80
N MET A 201 13.16 -4.59 0.00
CA MET A 201 13.18 -4.79 -1.45
C MET A 201 14.37 -4.09 -2.12
N GLN A 202 14.84 -2.98 -1.58
CA GLN A 202 16.09 -2.36 -2.02
C GLN A 202 17.27 -3.30 -1.81
N GLN A 203 17.39 -3.91 -0.62
CA GLN A 203 18.47 -4.86 -0.32
C GLN A 203 18.36 -6.11 -1.20
N VAL A 204 17.15 -6.60 -1.51
CA VAL A 204 16.90 -7.67 -2.50
C VAL A 204 17.50 -7.32 -3.85
N ILE A 205 17.16 -6.12 -4.37
CA ILE A 205 17.64 -5.67 -5.68
C ILE A 205 19.16 -5.49 -5.68
N LEU A 206 19.72 -4.91 -4.63
CA LEU A 206 21.16 -4.73 -4.48
C LEU A 206 21.90 -6.07 -4.44
N ASP A 207 21.35 -7.05 -3.73
CA ASP A 207 21.97 -8.37 -3.60
C ASP A 207 21.98 -9.12 -4.95
N LEU A 208 20.88 -9.08 -5.69
CA LEU A 208 20.80 -9.61 -7.05
C LEU A 208 21.74 -8.86 -8.01
N ASN A 209 21.82 -7.53 -7.90
CA ASN A 209 22.65 -6.70 -8.78
C ASN A 209 24.16 -6.88 -8.60
N LYS A 210 24.59 -7.50 -7.48
CA LYS A 210 25.99 -7.93 -7.32
C LYS A 210 26.40 -9.01 -8.32
N ARG A 211 25.45 -9.79 -8.81
CA ARG A 211 25.69 -11.01 -9.62
C ARG A 211 25.10 -10.91 -11.02
N PHE A 212 24.00 -10.19 -11.19
CA PHE A 212 23.20 -10.15 -12.40
C PHE A 212 22.93 -8.72 -12.86
N ASN A 213 22.63 -8.53 -14.13
CA ASN A 213 21.99 -7.31 -14.60
C ASN A 213 20.49 -7.40 -14.26
N VAL A 214 19.99 -6.45 -13.48
CA VAL A 214 18.64 -6.50 -12.92
C VAL A 214 17.70 -5.56 -13.65
N SER A 215 16.53 -6.10 -14.02
CA SER A 215 15.36 -5.32 -14.40
C SER A 215 14.24 -5.57 -13.38
N VAL A 216 13.40 -4.58 -13.12
CA VAL A 216 12.28 -4.70 -12.19
C VAL A 216 10.99 -4.39 -12.95
N ALA A 217 10.01 -5.28 -12.85
CA ALA A 217 8.65 -5.08 -13.37
C ALA A 217 7.64 -5.24 -12.24
N ASN A 218 6.54 -4.49 -12.30
CA ASN A 218 5.53 -4.48 -11.25
C ASN A 218 4.12 -4.53 -11.81
N VAL A 219 3.26 -5.31 -11.16
CA VAL A 219 1.81 -5.21 -11.24
C VAL A 219 1.24 -5.14 -9.83
N VAL A 220 0.12 -4.46 -9.66
CA VAL A 220 -0.48 -4.25 -8.35
C VAL A 220 -1.42 -5.38 -7.96
N GLY A 221 -1.47 -5.68 -6.67
CA GLY A 221 -2.43 -6.63 -6.10
C GLY A 221 -3.69 -5.96 -5.55
N ASN A 222 -4.56 -6.78 -4.98
CA ASN A 222 -5.82 -6.27 -4.42
C ASN A 222 -5.70 -5.81 -2.97
N GLU A 223 -4.73 -6.30 -2.21
CA GLU A 223 -4.57 -5.93 -0.80
C GLU A 223 -3.85 -4.59 -0.63
N GLY A 224 -2.94 -4.25 -1.56
CA GLY A 224 -2.20 -2.98 -1.56
C GLY A 224 -3.05 -1.74 -1.82
N ARG A 225 -4.28 -1.85 -2.36
CA ARG A 225 -5.09 -0.69 -2.74
C ARG A 225 -5.50 0.18 -1.55
N ALA A 226 -5.56 1.49 -1.75
CA ALA A 226 -6.05 2.45 -0.76
C ALA A 226 -7.58 2.54 -0.76
N ASN A 227 -8.22 2.40 -1.92
CA ASN A 227 -9.67 2.41 -2.07
C ASN A 227 -10.33 1.13 -1.58
N LYS A 228 -11.57 1.23 -1.07
CA LYS A 228 -12.35 0.06 -0.62
C LYS A 228 -12.75 -0.83 -1.79
N GLU A 229 -13.08 -0.23 -2.92
CA GLU A 229 -13.55 -0.93 -4.12
C GLU A 229 -12.40 -1.21 -5.08
N LEU A 230 -12.54 -2.26 -5.87
CA LEU A 230 -11.65 -2.54 -7.00
C LEU A 230 -12.00 -1.64 -8.17
N GLY A 231 -10.99 -1.17 -8.87
CA GLY A 231 -11.18 -0.38 -10.09
C GLY A 231 -10.02 -0.59 -11.04
N TRP A 232 -10.33 -0.47 -12.34
CA TRP A 232 -9.43 -0.76 -13.44
C TRP A 232 -8.96 0.50 -14.17
N ALA A 233 -9.54 1.67 -13.83
CA ALA A 233 -9.04 2.94 -14.31
C ALA A 233 -7.67 3.24 -13.69
N ASP A 234 -6.74 3.79 -14.46
CA ASP A 234 -5.37 4.06 -14.05
C ASP A 234 -5.28 4.79 -12.70
N ALA A 235 -6.06 5.85 -12.52
CA ALA A 235 -6.09 6.61 -11.27
C ALA A 235 -6.53 5.79 -10.03
N VAL A 236 -7.28 4.70 -10.21
CA VAL A 236 -7.70 3.81 -9.13
C VAL A 236 -6.71 2.67 -8.94
N ALA A 237 -6.21 2.10 -10.02
CA ALA A 237 -5.23 1.03 -9.98
C ALA A 237 -3.89 1.50 -9.38
N THR A 238 -3.47 2.72 -9.66
CA THR A 238 -2.24 3.32 -9.14
C THR A 238 -2.37 3.86 -7.71
N ASP A 239 -3.60 4.03 -7.17
CA ASP A 239 -3.83 4.33 -5.75
C ASP A 239 -3.62 3.06 -4.89
N ASN A 240 -2.38 2.59 -4.89
CA ASN A 240 -1.97 1.29 -4.38
C ASN A 240 -0.56 1.35 -3.78
N TYR A 241 -0.36 0.73 -2.63
CA TYR A 241 0.94 0.70 -1.96
C TYR A 241 2.00 -0.09 -2.74
N ASP A 242 1.62 -1.11 -3.51
CA ASP A 242 2.57 -1.82 -4.39
C ASP A 242 3.14 -0.88 -5.45
N TYR A 243 2.28 -0.02 -6.04
CA TYR A 243 2.70 1.01 -6.96
C TYR A 243 3.61 2.05 -6.29
N THR A 244 3.31 2.43 -5.07
CA THR A 244 4.13 3.35 -4.27
C THR A 244 5.51 2.76 -3.98
N ILE A 245 5.58 1.50 -3.54
CA ILE A 245 6.84 0.79 -3.28
C ILE A 245 7.69 0.73 -4.55
N PHE A 246 7.10 0.33 -5.68
CA PHE A 246 7.80 0.26 -6.97
C PHE A 246 8.40 1.61 -7.38
N ASN A 247 7.64 2.70 -7.26
CA ASN A 247 8.13 4.03 -7.62
C ASN A 247 9.18 4.58 -6.64
N CYS A 248 9.08 4.27 -5.35
CA CYS A 248 10.15 4.56 -4.39
C CYS A 248 11.45 3.84 -4.76
N LEU A 249 11.38 2.56 -5.09
CA LEU A 249 12.53 1.80 -5.56
C LEU A 249 13.10 2.39 -6.85
N ARG A 250 12.26 2.69 -7.84
CA ARG A 250 12.68 3.34 -9.09
C ARG A 250 13.42 4.66 -8.84
N TYR A 251 12.92 5.47 -7.92
CA TYR A 251 13.58 6.71 -7.55
C TYR A 251 14.94 6.47 -6.87
N LEU A 252 15.02 5.50 -5.95
CA LEU A 252 16.27 5.15 -5.27
C LEU A 252 17.35 4.64 -6.22
N PHE A 253 16.95 3.93 -7.26
CA PHE A 253 17.87 3.34 -8.25
C PHE A 253 18.06 4.18 -9.51
N LYS A 254 17.54 5.41 -9.57
CA LYS A 254 17.57 6.26 -10.78
C LYS A 254 18.98 6.52 -11.35
N GLU A 255 20.01 6.55 -10.53
CA GLU A 255 21.41 6.72 -10.92
C GLU A 255 22.16 5.38 -11.08
N SER A 256 21.45 4.25 -10.95
CA SER A 256 22.03 2.92 -11.06
C SER A 256 21.82 2.32 -12.48
N LYS A 257 22.35 1.12 -12.69
CA LYS A 257 22.10 0.35 -13.91
C LYS A 257 20.87 -0.56 -13.82
N VAL A 258 20.16 -0.54 -12.73
CA VAL A 258 18.91 -1.30 -12.56
C VAL A 258 17.84 -0.65 -13.44
N HIS A 259 17.23 -1.46 -14.31
CA HIS A 259 16.20 -0.99 -15.22
C HIS A 259 14.81 -1.22 -14.64
N PHE A 260 13.98 -0.19 -14.57
CA PHE A 260 12.58 -0.27 -14.15
C PHE A 260 11.68 -0.25 -15.38
N ILE A 261 10.87 -1.29 -15.55
CA ILE A 261 10.00 -1.48 -16.71
C ILE A 261 8.68 -0.78 -16.42
N ASP A 262 8.34 0.22 -17.24
CA ASP A 262 7.04 0.90 -17.19
C ASP A 262 5.99 0.10 -17.96
N GLY A 263 4.79 -0.05 -17.42
CA GLY A 263 3.69 -0.77 -18.04
C GLY A 263 2.36 -0.50 -17.34
N ASP A 264 1.33 -1.20 -17.80
CA ASP A 264 0.02 -1.15 -17.16
C ASP A 264 0.12 -1.71 -15.72
N PRO A 265 -0.38 -1.02 -14.71
CA PRO A 265 -0.29 -1.46 -13.32
C PRO A 265 -1.08 -2.75 -13.04
N SER A 266 -2.07 -3.09 -13.86
CA SER A 266 -2.90 -4.29 -13.66
C SER A 266 -2.31 -5.54 -14.32
N GLU A 267 -1.67 -5.38 -15.48
CA GLU A 267 -1.06 -6.48 -16.24
C GLU A 267 0.02 -5.95 -17.19
N ILE A 268 1.13 -6.66 -17.32
CA ILE A 268 2.22 -6.25 -18.20
C ILE A 268 2.75 -7.46 -18.98
N VAL A 269 3.05 -7.26 -20.27
CA VAL A 269 3.76 -8.23 -21.09
C VAL A 269 5.20 -7.77 -21.27
N ILE A 270 6.14 -8.65 -20.96
CA ILE A 270 7.58 -8.40 -21.13
C ILE A 270 8.20 -9.48 -22.01
N ASP A 271 9.14 -9.09 -22.87
CA ASP A 271 9.96 -10.02 -23.61
C ASP A 271 11.07 -10.57 -22.70
N VAL A 272 11.10 -11.85 -22.49
CA VAL A 272 12.09 -12.56 -21.68
C VAL A 272 12.74 -13.63 -22.56
N ALA A 273 13.96 -13.38 -23.03
CA ALA A 273 14.70 -14.26 -23.93
C ALA A 273 13.93 -14.63 -25.22
N GLY A 274 13.18 -13.67 -25.80
CA GLY A 274 12.37 -13.89 -27.01
C GLY A 274 11.02 -14.55 -26.74
N GLN A 275 10.62 -14.72 -25.49
CA GLN A 275 9.33 -15.25 -25.07
C GLN A 275 8.51 -14.16 -24.37
N ASN A 276 7.26 -13.98 -24.78
CA ASN A 276 6.35 -13.01 -24.18
C ASN A 276 5.78 -13.55 -22.87
N LEU A 277 6.29 -13.03 -21.77
CA LEU A 277 5.83 -13.31 -20.41
C LEU A 277 4.77 -12.29 -20.00
N LEU A 278 3.56 -12.75 -19.71
CA LEU A 278 2.52 -11.94 -19.12
C LEU A 278 2.59 -12.05 -17.60
N MET A 279 2.61 -10.90 -16.93
CA MET A 279 2.52 -10.77 -15.48
C MET A 279 1.19 -10.14 -15.08
N LEU A 280 0.51 -10.70 -14.11
CA LEU A 280 -0.68 -10.14 -13.45
C LEU A 280 -0.77 -10.67 -12.02
N HIS A 281 -1.55 -9.99 -11.15
CA HIS A 281 -1.76 -10.51 -9.80
C HIS A 281 -2.70 -11.72 -9.80
N GLY A 282 -3.82 -11.65 -10.50
CA GLY A 282 -4.77 -12.76 -10.65
C GLY A 282 -6.17 -12.47 -10.11
N HIS A 283 -6.34 -11.49 -9.21
CA HIS A 283 -7.65 -11.11 -8.71
C HIS A 283 -8.58 -10.62 -9.84
N GLY A 284 -9.81 -11.11 -9.86
CA GLY A 284 -10.79 -10.75 -10.88
C GLY A 284 -10.52 -11.33 -12.28
N ALA A 285 -9.27 -11.63 -12.62
CA ALA A 285 -8.89 -12.15 -13.94
C ALA A 285 -8.84 -13.69 -13.97
N ILE A 286 -8.44 -14.32 -12.86
CA ILE A 286 -8.30 -15.77 -12.76
C ILE A 286 -9.43 -16.32 -11.88
N SER A 287 -10.29 -17.14 -12.45
CA SER A 287 -11.37 -17.84 -11.76
C SER A 287 -10.95 -19.24 -11.30
N ALA A 288 -11.88 -19.99 -10.68
CA ALA A 288 -11.65 -21.38 -10.26
C ALA A 288 -11.20 -22.31 -11.42
N GLY A 289 -11.60 -22.00 -12.66
CA GLY A 289 -11.10 -22.69 -13.87
C GLY A 289 -9.85 -21.98 -14.40
N VAL A 290 -8.71 -22.18 -13.75
CA VAL A 290 -7.45 -21.47 -14.06
C VAL A 290 -7.07 -21.58 -15.53
N GLU A 291 -7.01 -22.79 -16.09
CA GLU A 291 -6.63 -23.04 -17.50
C GLU A 291 -7.58 -22.30 -18.48
N LYS A 292 -8.88 -22.31 -18.17
CA LYS A 292 -9.87 -21.59 -18.96
C LYS A 292 -9.62 -20.06 -18.94
N SER A 293 -9.36 -19.52 -17.75
CA SER A 293 -9.06 -18.10 -17.59
C SER A 293 -7.77 -17.70 -18.33
N ILE A 294 -6.71 -18.50 -18.22
CA ILE A 294 -5.45 -18.28 -18.95
C ILE A 294 -5.69 -18.30 -20.46
N ASN A 295 -6.44 -19.28 -20.97
CA ASN A 295 -6.75 -19.34 -22.39
C ASN A 295 -7.57 -18.14 -22.89
N GLN A 296 -8.50 -17.63 -22.08
CA GLN A 296 -9.27 -16.42 -22.40
C GLN A 296 -8.37 -15.17 -22.44
N ILE A 297 -7.44 -15.04 -21.48
CA ILE A 297 -6.48 -13.94 -21.44
C ILE A 297 -5.55 -14.01 -22.67
N CYS A 298 -4.96 -15.17 -22.95
CA CYS A 298 -4.12 -15.36 -24.13
C CYS A 298 -4.87 -15.08 -25.43
N GLY A 299 -6.15 -15.49 -25.53
CA GLY A 299 -7.01 -15.18 -26.66
C GLY A 299 -7.23 -13.67 -26.84
N ARG A 300 -7.43 -12.91 -25.75
CA ARG A 300 -7.54 -11.46 -25.76
C ARG A 300 -6.27 -10.78 -26.30
N TYR A 301 -5.09 -11.23 -25.89
CA TYR A 301 -3.82 -10.74 -26.43
C TYR A 301 -3.59 -11.13 -27.89
N SER A 302 -3.95 -12.35 -28.26
CA SER A 302 -3.86 -12.82 -29.67
C SER A 302 -4.68 -11.96 -30.62
N MET A 303 -5.85 -11.47 -30.19
CA MET A 303 -6.66 -10.51 -30.98
C MET A 303 -5.97 -9.14 -31.17
N LYS A 304 -5.00 -8.81 -30.30
CA LYS A 304 -4.14 -7.63 -30.43
C LYS A 304 -2.84 -7.90 -31.19
N GLY A 305 -2.68 -9.09 -31.75
CA GLY A 305 -1.47 -9.51 -32.45
C GLY A 305 -0.29 -9.91 -31.53
N ILE A 306 -0.54 -10.08 -30.23
CA ILE A 306 0.47 -10.41 -29.24
C ILE A 306 0.29 -11.87 -28.83
N LYS A 307 1.28 -12.71 -29.13
CA LYS A 307 1.33 -14.09 -28.65
C LYS A 307 1.88 -14.11 -27.22
N ILE A 308 1.16 -14.66 -26.28
CA ILE A 308 1.64 -14.91 -24.91
C ILE A 308 2.22 -16.32 -24.86
N ASP A 309 3.48 -16.44 -24.41
CA ASP A 309 4.16 -17.71 -24.31
C ASP A 309 4.08 -18.32 -22.90
N TYR A 310 4.01 -17.46 -21.87
CA TYR A 310 3.87 -17.88 -20.47
C TYR A 310 3.16 -16.82 -19.65
N VAL A 311 2.45 -17.24 -18.61
CA VAL A 311 1.75 -16.33 -17.68
C VAL A 311 2.22 -16.59 -16.26
N ILE A 312 2.60 -15.55 -15.52
CA ILE A 312 2.86 -15.65 -14.08
C ILE A 312 1.86 -14.83 -13.30
N PHE A 313 1.33 -15.40 -12.23
CA PHE A 313 0.35 -14.78 -11.34
C PHE A 313 0.40 -15.37 -9.92
N VAL A 314 -0.51 -14.92 -9.03
CA VAL A 314 -0.57 -15.36 -7.64
C VAL A 314 -2.02 -15.27 -7.09
N HIS A 315 -2.29 -14.59 -6.00
CA HIS A 315 -3.58 -14.32 -5.35
C HIS A 315 -4.21 -15.50 -4.57
N VAL A 316 -4.09 -16.73 -5.03
CA VAL A 316 -4.72 -17.91 -4.39
C VAL A 316 -3.84 -18.57 -3.33
N HIS A 317 -2.64 -18.05 -3.09
CA HIS A 317 -1.64 -18.52 -2.12
C HIS A 317 -1.28 -20.02 -2.20
N SER A 318 -1.49 -20.64 -3.36
CA SER A 318 -1.10 -22.03 -3.62
C SER A 318 -0.29 -22.12 -4.90
N GLU A 319 0.90 -22.65 -4.80
CA GLU A 319 1.84 -22.68 -5.94
C GLU A 319 1.45 -23.72 -6.99
N ARG A 320 1.76 -23.40 -8.22
CA ARG A 320 1.72 -24.34 -9.35
C ARG A 320 2.66 -23.88 -10.45
N VAL A 321 3.51 -24.75 -10.93
CA VAL A 321 4.32 -24.53 -12.12
C VAL A 321 3.83 -25.49 -13.19
N GLY A 322 3.36 -24.96 -14.30
CA GLY A 322 2.84 -25.73 -15.45
C GLY A 322 3.44 -25.27 -16.76
N ASP A 323 2.96 -25.86 -17.86
CA ASP A 323 3.52 -25.62 -19.19
C ASP A 323 3.20 -24.23 -19.73
N THR A 324 2.06 -23.65 -19.38
CA THR A 324 1.57 -22.37 -19.91
C THR A 324 1.53 -21.27 -18.87
N PHE A 325 1.61 -21.62 -17.59
CA PHE A 325 1.57 -20.64 -16.52
C PHE A 325 2.31 -21.10 -15.26
N GLY A 326 2.75 -20.13 -14.47
CA GLY A 326 3.23 -20.30 -13.11
C GLY A 326 2.37 -19.49 -12.14
N ARG A 327 1.87 -20.13 -11.09
CA ARG A 327 1.23 -19.47 -9.97
C ARG A 327 2.13 -19.58 -8.75
N SER A 328 2.53 -18.42 -8.19
CA SER A 328 3.30 -18.40 -6.95
C SER A 328 2.40 -18.62 -5.74
N SER A 329 3.00 -18.90 -4.59
CA SER A 329 2.32 -18.94 -3.30
C SER A 329 2.57 -17.64 -2.53
N SER A 330 2.01 -17.56 -1.32
CA SER A 330 2.30 -16.45 -0.40
C SER A 330 3.66 -16.65 0.31
N MET A 331 4.36 -15.55 0.53
CA MET A 331 5.56 -15.54 1.37
C MET A 331 5.21 -15.66 2.85
N VAL A 332 3.98 -15.34 3.24
CA VAL A 332 3.49 -15.48 4.62
C VAL A 332 3.32 -16.94 5.03
N GLY A 333 2.93 -17.83 4.11
CA GLY A 333 2.48 -19.17 4.43
C GLY A 333 1.05 -19.18 4.99
N ALA A 334 0.72 -20.17 5.82
CA ALA A 334 -0.60 -20.26 6.43
C ALA A 334 -0.83 -19.12 7.45
N ASN A 335 -2.01 -18.54 7.44
CA ASN A 335 -2.50 -17.60 8.45
C ASN A 335 -3.86 -18.04 8.99
N ALA A 336 -4.39 -17.33 9.99
CA ALA A 336 -5.65 -17.71 10.63
C ALA A 336 -6.84 -17.73 9.65
N TYR A 337 -6.84 -16.85 8.65
CA TYR A 337 -7.87 -16.81 7.61
C TYR A 337 -7.77 -18.01 6.67
N SER A 338 -6.56 -18.32 6.17
CA SER A 338 -6.38 -19.47 5.28
C SER A 338 -6.72 -20.80 5.95
N GLU A 339 -6.34 -20.99 7.23
CA GLU A 339 -6.63 -22.23 7.97
C GLU A 339 -8.08 -22.34 8.37
N LYS A 340 -8.67 -21.30 8.99
CA LYS A 340 -9.99 -21.37 9.60
C LYS A 340 -11.14 -21.11 8.64
N ALA A 341 -10.95 -20.19 7.68
CA ALA A 341 -12.01 -19.83 6.74
C ALA A 341 -11.97 -20.66 5.45
N LEU A 342 -10.76 -21.00 4.97
CA LEU A 342 -10.58 -21.66 3.68
C LEU A 342 -10.16 -23.14 3.79
N ASN A 343 -9.82 -23.66 4.99
CA ASN A 343 -9.21 -24.96 5.21
C ASN A 343 -7.96 -25.23 4.34
N LEU A 344 -7.14 -24.20 4.15
CA LEU A 344 -5.92 -24.26 3.37
C LEU A 344 -4.70 -24.15 4.29
N GLY A 345 -3.88 -25.20 4.33
CA GLY A 345 -2.60 -25.25 5.02
C GLY A 345 -1.45 -25.01 4.04
N GLY A 346 -1.25 -23.77 3.58
CA GLY A 346 -0.19 -23.45 2.63
C GLY A 346 1.16 -23.26 3.34
N ARG A 347 2.25 -23.79 2.74
CA ARG A 347 3.62 -23.45 3.15
C ARG A 347 4.07 -22.16 2.46
N ALA A 348 4.84 -21.35 3.16
CA ALA A 348 5.49 -20.19 2.55
C ALA A 348 6.40 -20.64 1.41
N SER A 349 6.18 -20.11 0.21
CA SER A 349 7.04 -20.40 -0.94
C SER A 349 6.89 -19.33 -2.03
N GLN A 350 7.91 -19.22 -2.87
CA GLN A 350 7.90 -18.36 -4.04
C GLN A 350 8.49 -19.12 -5.23
N ASN A 351 8.19 -18.66 -6.44
CA ASN A 351 8.67 -19.27 -7.66
C ASN A 351 9.76 -18.43 -8.32
N CYS A 352 10.70 -19.11 -8.97
CA CYS A 352 11.57 -18.47 -9.95
C CYS A 352 11.64 -19.30 -11.22
N TYR A 353 12.01 -18.66 -12.33
CA TYR A 353 11.97 -19.24 -13.66
C TYR A 353 13.25 -18.88 -14.42
N VAL A 354 13.63 -19.74 -15.37
CA VAL A 354 14.67 -19.48 -16.36
C VAL A 354 14.07 -19.63 -17.73
N PHE A 355 14.18 -18.60 -18.56
CA PHE A 355 13.75 -18.58 -19.95
C PHE A 355 14.97 -18.62 -20.84
N TYR A 356 14.96 -19.54 -21.83
CA TYR A 356 16.05 -19.73 -22.75
C TYR A 356 15.68 -19.20 -24.14
N ASP A 357 16.67 -18.72 -24.88
CA ASP A 357 16.53 -18.19 -26.25
C ASP A 357 16.06 -19.21 -27.29
N ASN A 358 16.12 -20.49 -26.96
CA ASN A 358 15.61 -21.57 -27.78
C ASN A 358 14.11 -21.90 -27.53
N GLY A 359 13.42 -21.11 -26.69
CA GLY A 359 12.02 -21.30 -26.35
C GLY A 359 11.78 -22.23 -25.15
N ASN A 360 12.83 -22.88 -24.63
CA ASN A 360 12.70 -23.66 -23.38
C ASN A 360 12.51 -22.74 -22.18
N ARG A 361 11.93 -23.29 -21.12
CA ARG A 361 11.79 -22.61 -19.83
C ARG A 361 11.76 -23.62 -18.70
N ASP A 362 12.36 -23.25 -17.60
CA ASP A 362 12.33 -23.99 -16.34
C ASP A 362 11.65 -23.16 -15.28
N GLY A 363 10.93 -23.77 -14.38
CA GLY A 363 10.34 -23.12 -13.22
C GLY A 363 10.51 -23.97 -11.97
N ILE A 364 10.89 -23.34 -10.88
CA ILE A 364 11.02 -24.02 -9.59
C ILE A 364 10.27 -23.27 -8.49
N LYS A 365 9.70 -24.05 -7.56
CA LYS A 365 9.22 -23.56 -6.28
C LYS A 365 10.35 -23.60 -5.27
N ILE A 366 10.54 -22.52 -4.54
CA ILE A 366 11.46 -22.44 -3.40
C ILE A 366 10.62 -22.39 -2.13
N ASP A 367 10.77 -23.40 -1.27
CA ASP A 367 10.12 -23.43 0.06
C ASP A 367 10.82 -22.44 0.99
N LEU A 368 10.03 -21.58 1.65
CA LEU A 368 10.49 -20.50 2.51
C LEU A 368 9.98 -20.66 3.95
N GLN A 369 9.35 -21.79 4.27
CA GLN A 369 8.75 -21.99 5.59
C GLN A 369 9.81 -21.95 6.70
N ASN A 370 10.95 -22.58 6.46
CA ASN A 370 12.08 -22.61 7.39
C ASN A 370 13.31 -22.03 6.69
N THR A 371 13.85 -20.95 7.25
CA THR A 371 15.02 -20.27 6.71
C THR A 371 16.15 -20.33 7.71
N ASP A 372 17.38 -20.49 7.23
CA ASP A 372 18.62 -20.62 8.00
C ASP A 372 19.54 -19.39 7.82
N CYS A 373 18.95 -18.22 7.52
CA CYS A 373 19.69 -16.98 7.34
C CYS A 373 19.20 -15.90 8.32
N ASP A 374 20.05 -14.89 8.54
CA ASP A 374 19.78 -13.79 9.48
C ASP A 374 18.73 -12.80 8.95
N GLY A 375 18.54 -12.73 7.63
CA GLY A 375 17.74 -11.74 6.95
C GLY A 375 18.53 -10.48 6.58
N TYR A 376 17.90 -9.59 5.84
CA TYR A 376 18.45 -8.28 5.55
C TYR A 376 18.46 -7.39 6.79
N GLU A 377 19.34 -6.40 6.84
CA GLU A 377 19.46 -5.49 7.98
C GLU A 377 18.27 -4.52 8.03
N ILE A 378 17.38 -4.72 9.00
CA ILE A 378 16.19 -3.88 9.21
C ILE A 378 16.07 -3.34 10.64
N ASP A 379 16.96 -3.74 11.55
CA ASP A 379 16.81 -3.47 12.98
C ASP A 379 16.74 -1.98 13.29
N LYS A 380 17.55 -1.15 12.67
CA LYS A 380 17.53 0.31 12.86
C LYS A 380 16.23 0.94 12.39
N THR A 381 15.74 0.52 11.21
CA THR A 381 14.47 1.00 10.65
C THR A 381 13.31 0.47 11.49
N LEU A 382 13.36 -0.79 11.89
CA LEU A 382 12.34 -1.42 12.72
C LEU A 382 12.21 -0.77 14.09
N GLU A 383 13.32 -0.46 14.75
CA GLU A 383 13.34 0.24 16.05
C GLU A 383 12.71 1.63 15.95
N ALA A 384 13.01 2.39 14.87
CA ALA A 384 12.44 3.71 14.63
C ALA A 384 10.91 3.67 14.47
N TYR A 385 10.37 2.57 13.92
CA TYR A 385 8.95 2.42 13.65
C TYR A 385 8.18 1.53 14.64
N ASN A 386 8.87 0.83 15.55
CA ASN A 386 8.23 -0.07 16.50
C ASN A 386 7.41 0.73 17.54
N ALA A 387 6.11 0.53 17.57
CA ALA A 387 5.22 1.17 18.53
C ALA A 387 5.54 0.84 20.01
N LYS A 388 6.18 -0.31 20.28
CA LYS A 388 6.63 -0.70 21.62
C LYS A 388 7.86 0.08 22.07
N SER A 389 8.74 0.47 21.17
CA SER A 389 9.89 1.33 21.49
C SER A 389 9.48 2.78 21.75
N ALA A 390 8.40 3.25 21.14
CA ALA A 390 7.82 4.58 21.44
C ALA A 390 7.38 4.73 22.91
N LYS A 391 7.02 3.64 23.60
CA LYS A 391 6.73 3.63 25.04
C LYS A 391 7.99 3.70 25.91
N LYS A 392 9.15 3.37 25.38
CA LYS A 392 10.46 3.48 26.06
C LYS A 392 11.19 4.77 25.72
N SER A 393 10.77 5.50 24.68
CA SER A 393 11.35 6.82 24.40
C SER A 393 10.97 7.74 25.56
N LYS A 394 11.98 8.19 26.28
CA LYS A 394 11.90 9.26 27.27
C LYS A 394 11.08 10.39 26.66
N LYS A 395 10.14 10.95 27.46
CA LYS A 395 9.34 12.15 27.21
C LYS A 395 9.56 12.75 25.84
N SER A 396 8.55 12.64 24.97
CA SER A 396 8.56 13.35 23.69
C SER A 396 8.84 14.83 23.99
N GLU A 397 9.99 15.32 23.59
CA GLU A 397 10.27 16.73 23.65
C GLU A 397 9.23 17.43 22.78
N THR A 398 8.42 18.28 23.41
CA THR A 398 7.35 19.01 22.72
C THR A 398 7.91 20.16 21.89
N ILE A 399 9.15 20.54 22.14
CA ILE A 399 9.82 21.67 21.50
C ILE A 399 11.21 21.20 21.03
N PHE A 400 11.40 21.19 19.72
CA PHE A 400 12.69 20.94 19.08
C PHE A 400 13.39 22.28 18.82
N LYS A 401 14.55 22.50 19.41
CA LYS A 401 15.38 23.66 19.13
C LYS A 401 16.17 23.41 17.84
N VAL A 402 15.85 24.16 16.79
CA VAL A 402 16.69 24.24 15.61
C VAL A 402 17.76 25.31 15.91
N GLY A 403 19.01 24.87 16.07
CA GLY A 403 20.15 25.79 16.22
C GLY A 403 20.37 26.54 14.89
N VAL A 404 20.54 27.88 14.98
CA VAL A 404 21.01 28.73 13.89
C VAL A 404 22.53 28.70 13.86
#